data_f65479ea0fc1840b50eca2108cc54c49
#
_entry.id   f65479ea0fc1840b50eca2108cc54c49
#
_cell.length_a   1.000
_cell.length_b   1.000
_cell.length_c   1.000
_cell.angle_alpha   90.00
_cell.angle_beta   90.00
_cell.angle_gamma   90.00
#
_symmetry.space_group_name_H-M   'P 1'
#
loop_
_entity.id
_entity.type
_entity.pdbx_description
1 polymer ?
#
loop_
_entity_poly.entity_id
_entity_poly.type
_entity_poly.pdbx_seq_one_letter_code
_entity_poly.pdbx_strand_id
1 'polypeptide(L)'
;MKILVVCGMGIGTSIILKMNTDNALQQLGVYAETEASDISAARGAASMADLVLTSEELVEQLSLVDTPGEVIHNFTDVDEIKTVLERYV
;
A
#
# COMPACT_ATOMS: atom_id res chain seq x y z
N MET A 1 -0.27 13.43 0.25
CA MET A 1 -0.91 12.12 0.16
C MET A 1 -0.12 11.11 0.97
N LYS A 2 -0.80 10.29 1.73
CA LYS A 2 -0.17 9.25 2.53
C LYS A 2 -0.67 7.89 2.09
N ILE A 3 0.27 6.97 1.78
CA ILE A 3 -0.03 5.62 1.33
C ILE A 3 0.48 4.63 2.39
N LEU A 4 -0.43 3.81 2.88
CA LEU A 4 -0.08 2.76 3.83
C LEU A 4 0.07 1.45 3.07
N VAL A 5 1.19 0.75 3.27
CA VAL A 5 1.39 -0.59 2.71
C VAL A 5 1.28 -1.61 3.85
N VAL A 6 0.45 -2.63 3.65
CA VAL A 6 0.11 -3.59 4.69
C VAL A 6 0.43 -5.00 4.24
N CYS A 7 1.15 -5.73 5.06
CA CYS A 7 1.47 -7.13 4.81
C CYS A 7 1.33 -7.94 6.09
N GLY A 8 0.77 -9.14 5.98
CA GLY A 8 0.60 -10.05 7.11
C GLY A 8 1.72 -11.04 7.29
N MET A 9 2.67 -11.08 6.38
CA MET A 9 3.72 -12.10 6.34
C MET A 9 5.04 -11.65 6.93
N GLY A 10 5.03 -10.62 7.75
CA GLY A 10 6.21 -10.13 8.42
C GLY A 10 6.79 -8.88 7.77
N ILE A 11 7.74 -8.28 8.48
CA ILE A 11 8.29 -6.95 8.16
C ILE A 11 8.99 -6.93 6.81
N GLY A 12 9.71 -8.01 6.45
CA GLY A 12 10.48 -8.03 5.22
C GLY A 12 9.65 -7.80 3.96
N THR A 13 8.45 -8.41 3.90
CA THR A 13 7.57 -8.28 2.74
C THR A 13 6.96 -6.87 2.65
N SER A 14 6.61 -6.28 3.79
CA SER A 14 6.10 -4.91 3.84
C SER A 14 7.14 -3.91 3.34
N ILE A 15 8.40 -4.13 3.69
CA ILE A 15 9.49 -3.25 3.26
C ILE A 15 9.68 -3.34 1.75
N ILE A 16 9.61 -4.55 1.18
CA ILE A 16 9.71 -4.72 -0.27
C ILE A 16 8.59 -3.96 -0.98
N LEU A 17 7.37 -4.10 -0.51
CA LEU A 17 6.25 -3.38 -1.10
C LEU A 17 6.42 -1.87 -0.96
N LYS A 18 6.86 -1.41 0.20
CA LYS A 18 7.10 0.01 0.43
C LYS A 18 8.16 0.57 -0.52
N MET A 19 9.28 -0.13 -0.66
CA MET A 19 10.36 0.31 -1.55
C MET A 19 9.90 0.39 -3.00
N ASN A 20 9.14 -0.60 -3.45
CA ASN A 20 8.64 -0.61 -4.82
C ASN A 20 7.54 0.43 -5.04
N THR A 21 6.76 0.72 -4.00
CA THR A 21 5.80 1.83 -4.05
C THR A 21 6.51 3.17 -4.17
N ASP A 22 7.58 3.37 -3.40
CA ASP A 22 8.39 4.59 -3.50
C ASP A 22 8.99 4.73 -4.90
N ASN A 23 9.49 3.63 -5.48
CA ASN A 23 10.00 3.64 -6.84
C ASN A 23 8.93 4.01 -7.87
N ALA A 24 7.74 3.45 -7.71
CA ALA A 24 6.63 3.73 -8.61
C ALA A 24 6.22 5.20 -8.54
N LEU A 25 6.15 5.77 -7.35
CA LEU A 25 5.84 7.18 -7.15
C LEU A 25 6.89 8.07 -7.80
N GLN A 26 8.15 7.72 -7.64
CA GLN A 26 9.24 8.47 -8.25
C GLN A 26 9.15 8.46 -9.77
N GLN A 27 8.82 7.31 -10.36
CA GLN A 27 8.66 7.19 -11.81
C GLN A 27 7.46 7.98 -12.32
N LEU A 28 6.42 8.12 -11.51
CA LEU A 28 5.23 8.89 -11.85
C LEU A 28 5.43 10.40 -11.61
N GLY A 29 6.51 10.78 -10.95
CA GLY A 29 6.76 12.18 -10.63
C GLY A 29 5.84 12.71 -9.55
N VAL A 30 5.34 11.83 -8.67
CA VAL A 30 4.39 12.20 -7.61
C VAL A 30 5.07 12.11 -6.26
N TYR A 31 4.90 13.14 -5.44
CA TYR A 31 5.36 13.12 -4.06
C TYR A 31 4.24 12.57 -3.17
N ALA A 32 4.54 11.50 -2.45
CA ALA A 32 3.63 10.92 -1.47
C ALA A 32 4.44 10.28 -0.36
N GLU A 33 3.88 10.27 0.84
CA GLU A 33 4.50 9.64 1.99
C GLU A 33 4.03 8.18 2.07
N THR A 34 4.96 7.25 2.24
CA THR A 34 4.64 5.83 2.37
C THR A 34 5.01 5.33 3.76
N GLU A 35 4.21 4.42 4.28
CA GLU A 35 4.46 3.80 5.58
C GLU A 35 4.10 2.32 5.51
N ALA A 36 4.97 1.47 6.06
CA ALA A 36 4.71 0.03 6.15
C ALA A 36 4.10 -0.30 7.51
N SER A 37 3.09 -1.18 7.51
CA SER A 37 2.41 -1.60 8.72
C SER A 37 2.05 -3.08 8.64
N ASP A 38 1.92 -3.73 9.80
CA ASP A 38 1.34 -5.07 9.83
C ASP A 38 -0.18 -4.97 9.95
N ILE A 39 -0.86 -6.11 9.76
CA ILE A 39 -2.32 -6.12 9.76
C ILE A 39 -2.90 -5.75 11.13
N SER A 40 -2.20 -6.02 12.22
CA SER A 40 -2.72 -5.74 13.55
C SER A 40 -2.79 -4.24 13.83
N ALA A 41 -1.89 -3.45 13.25
CA ALA A 41 -1.87 -2.00 13.41
C ALA A 41 -2.57 -1.27 12.26
N ALA A 42 -2.88 -1.98 11.17
CA ALA A 42 -3.30 -1.36 9.92
C ALA A 42 -4.64 -0.64 10.02
N ARG A 43 -5.58 -1.16 10.81
CA ARG A 43 -6.90 -0.53 10.91
C ARG A 43 -6.84 0.88 11.44
N GLY A 44 -6.03 1.10 12.48
CA GLY A 44 -5.84 2.43 13.03
C GLY A 44 -5.03 3.33 12.09
N ALA A 45 -3.98 2.78 11.51
CA ALA A 45 -3.13 3.53 10.59
C ALA A 45 -3.84 3.87 9.29
N ALA A 46 -4.70 2.97 8.78
CA ALA A 46 -5.44 3.19 7.54
C ALA A 46 -6.38 4.39 7.62
N SER A 47 -6.96 4.65 8.78
CA SER A 47 -7.86 5.79 8.94
C SER A 47 -7.15 7.13 8.74
N MET A 48 -5.82 7.15 8.84
CA MET A 48 -5.00 8.34 8.66
C MET A 48 -4.31 8.38 7.31
N ALA A 49 -4.55 7.39 6.46
CA ALA A 49 -3.95 7.31 5.13
C ALA A 49 -4.97 7.67 4.06
N ASP A 50 -4.49 8.02 2.89
CA ASP A 50 -5.33 8.31 1.73
C ASP A 50 -5.56 7.08 0.85
N LEU A 51 -4.65 6.11 0.94
CA LEU A 51 -4.71 4.88 0.16
C LEU A 51 -3.98 3.78 0.92
N VAL A 52 -4.51 2.56 0.83
CA VAL A 52 -3.87 1.37 1.39
C VAL A 52 -3.54 0.40 0.26
N LEU A 53 -2.30 -0.07 0.23
CA LEU A 53 -1.88 -1.14 -0.67
C LEU A 53 -1.64 -2.40 0.16
N THR A 54 -2.22 -3.52 -0.25
CA THR A 54 -2.15 -4.73 0.54
C THR A 54 -2.23 -5.96 -0.37
N SER A 55 -2.20 -7.16 0.23
CA SER A 55 -2.40 -8.40 -0.50
C SER A 55 -3.87 -8.74 -0.59
N GLU A 56 -4.20 -9.63 -1.54
CA GLU A 56 -5.57 -10.11 -1.71
C GLU A 56 -6.12 -10.76 -0.44
N GLU A 57 -5.25 -11.42 0.33
CA GLU A 57 -5.65 -12.09 1.56
C GLU A 57 -6.06 -11.13 2.66
N LEU A 58 -5.50 -9.93 2.66
CA LEU A 58 -5.70 -8.97 3.74
C LEU A 58 -6.70 -7.87 3.43
N VAL A 59 -7.04 -7.68 2.16
CA VAL A 59 -7.88 -6.56 1.76
C VAL A 59 -9.26 -6.61 2.42
N GLU A 60 -9.79 -7.79 2.63
CA GLU A 60 -11.09 -7.96 3.28
C GLU A 60 -11.05 -7.54 4.75
N GLN A 61 -9.92 -7.74 5.42
CA GLN A 61 -9.78 -7.36 6.82
C GLN A 61 -9.75 -5.85 7.01
N LEU A 62 -9.46 -5.12 5.92
CA LEU A 62 -9.43 -3.66 5.91
C LEU A 62 -10.71 -3.05 5.36
N SER A 63 -11.70 -3.87 5.00
CA SER A 63 -12.94 -3.40 4.40
C SER A 63 -13.80 -2.54 5.33
N LEU A 64 -13.54 -2.58 6.63
CA LEU A 64 -14.28 -1.79 7.61
C LEU A 64 -13.78 -0.36 7.75
N VAL A 65 -12.67 -0.01 7.10
CA VAL A 65 -12.17 1.36 7.10
C VAL A 65 -12.60 2.06 5.81
N ASP A 66 -12.79 3.38 5.89
CA ASP A 66 -13.27 4.16 4.75
C ASP A 66 -12.18 4.43 3.71
N THR A 67 -10.93 4.26 4.08
CA THR A 67 -9.81 4.50 3.18
C THR A 67 -9.81 3.47 2.05
N PRO A 68 -9.66 3.89 0.78
CA PRO A 68 -9.60 2.93 -0.32
C PRO A 68 -8.44 1.96 -0.17
N GLY A 69 -8.72 0.67 -0.37
CA GLY A 69 -7.71 -0.38 -0.35
C GLY A 69 -7.59 -1.02 -1.71
N GLU A 70 -6.36 -1.15 -2.19
CA GLU A 70 -6.06 -1.78 -3.47
C GLU A 70 -5.17 -3.00 -3.28
N VAL A 71 -5.40 -4.02 -4.09
CA VAL A 71 -4.64 -5.26 -4.04
C VAL A 71 -3.45 -5.18 -4.98
N ILE A 72 -2.27 -5.54 -4.46
CA ILE A 72 -1.08 -5.73 -5.27
C ILE A 72 -0.78 -7.23 -5.28
N HIS A 73 -0.81 -7.85 -6.43
CA HIS A 73 -0.61 -9.30 -6.57
C HIS A 73 0.85 -9.68 -6.49
N ASN A 74 1.72 -8.86 -7.03
CA ASN A 74 3.16 -9.09 -6.99
C ASN A 74 3.86 -7.86 -6.43
N PHE A 75 4.35 -7.97 -5.20
CA PHE A 75 4.98 -6.85 -4.51
C PHE A 75 6.29 -6.40 -5.14
N THR A 76 6.88 -7.21 -6.02
CA THR A 76 8.10 -6.85 -6.74
C THR A 76 7.82 -6.24 -8.11
N ASP A 77 6.55 -6.18 -8.52
CA ASP A 77 6.17 -5.64 -9.83
C ASP A 77 5.83 -4.15 -9.71
N VAL A 78 6.82 -3.31 -9.98
CA VAL A 78 6.66 -1.86 -9.93
C VAL A 78 5.61 -1.38 -10.93
N ASP A 79 5.51 -2.02 -12.09
CA ASP A 79 4.52 -1.64 -13.10
C ASP A 79 3.09 -1.86 -12.64
N GLU A 80 2.84 -2.95 -11.92
CA GLU A 80 1.53 -3.20 -11.32
C GLU A 80 1.20 -2.11 -10.30
N ILE A 81 2.15 -1.76 -9.46
CA ILE A 81 1.97 -0.73 -8.45
C ILE A 81 1.70 0.62 -9.10
N LYS A 82 2.44 0.95 -10.16
CA LYS A 82 2.21 2.19 -10.90
C LYS A 82 0.80 2.27 -11.47
N THR A 83 0.33 1.17 -12.06
CA THR A 83 -1.01 1.13 -12.64
C THR A 83 -2.08 1.40 -11.60
N VAL A 84 -1.92 0.84 -10.41
CA VAL A 84 -2.85 1.07 -9.30
C VAL A 84 -2.77 2.53 -8.83
N LEU A 85 -1.56 3.05 -8.64
CA LEU A 85 -1.36 4.41 -8.16
C LEU A 85 -1.93 5.46 -9.11
N GLU A 86 -1.86 5.22 -10.42
CA GLU A 86 -2.37 6.14 -11.42
C GLU A 86 -3.86 6.44 -11.26
N ARG A 87 -4.60 5.58 -10.58
CA ARG A 87 -6.02 5.81 -10.31
C ARG A 87 -6.26 6.85 -9.22
N TYR A 88 -5.24 7.16 -8.43
CA TYR A 88 -5.36 8.01 -7.24
C TYR A 88 -4.50 9.27 -7.29
N VAL A 89 -3.61 9.36 -8.24
CA VAL A 89 -2.69 10.51 -8.32
C VAL A 89 -2.80 11.26 -9.62
#